data_ac15771f3583c753a984c7e82e370200
#
_entry.id   ac15771f3583c753a984c7e82e370200
#
_cell.length_a   1.000
_cell.length_b   1.000
_cell.length_c   1.000
_cell.angle_alpha   90.00
_cell.angle_beta   90.00
_cell.angle_gamma   90.00
#
_symmetry.space_group_name_H-M   'P 1'
#
loop_
_entity.id
_entity.type
_entity.pdbx_description
1 polymer ?
#
loop_
_entity_poly.entity_id
_entity_poly.type
_entity_poly.pdbx_seq_one_letter_code
_entity_poly.pdbx_strand_id
1 'polypeptide(L)'
;MKAKVRGIYTTALTKLLLDNGFQIVQPSLTIKKRFGLMDNSASPDVKIKDRYDLQGIRVLGASEAVNRFQSILHSEFEDVLTRKWIVSVDGIYKGTSVESDGNTVYVDIGGDVIGRLPKFEYTNTNEKPLLVQVERRRIGAKQPVLATNLKIVGDYAILVQDSKVGVSLKIRDLNKRAELYTLGKALAPEGWGIIWRESSSNQTRETLENEIAELAKKVTILNEKALHAEAPTLL
;
A
#
# COMPACT_ATOMS: atom_id res chain seq x y z
N MET A 1 -15.14 9.74 -2.60
CA MET A 1 -13.93 8.88 -2.73
C MET A 1 -12.85 9.64 -3.47
N LYS A 2 -11.58 9.43 -3.09
CA LYS A 2 -10.42 10.14 -3.62
C LYS A 2 -9.59 9.22 -4.52
N ALA A 3 -9.26 9.67 -5.73
CA ALA A 3 -8.53 8.88 -6.71
C ALA A 3 -7.24 9.59 -7.15
N LYS A 4 -6.15 8.81 -7.22
CA LYS A 4 -4.88 9.24 -7.82
C LYS A 4 -4.63 8.47 -9.10
N VAL A 5 -4.50 9.18 -10.21
CA VAL A 5 -4.30 8.58 -11.54
C VAL A 5 -2.93 8.96 -12.09
N ARG A 6 -2.23 7.98 -12.67
CA ARG A 6 -0.93 8.14 -13.34
C ARG A 6 -0.86 7.25 -14.57
N GLY A 7 -0.18 7.71 -15.62
CA GLY A 7 0.09 6.95 -16.83
C GLY A 7 -0.53 7.56 -18.07
N ILE A 8 -0.51 6.80 -19.17
CA ILE A 8 -0.98 7.27 -20.48
C ILE A 8 -2.50 7.49 -20.54
N TYR A 9 -3.26 6.71 -19.74
CA TYR A 9 -4.72 6.82 -19.68
C TYR A 9 -5.20 7.93 -18.72
N THR A 10 -4.29 8.71 -18.13
CA THR A 10 -4.62 9.65 -17.04
C THR A 10 -5.72 10.65 -17.42
N THR A 11 -5.70 11.18 -18.63
CA THR A 11 -6.70 12.18 -19.07
C THR A 11 -8.12 11.57 -19.14
N ALA A 12 -8.27 10.45 -19.83
CA ALA A 12 -9.55 9.78 -19.98
C ALA A 12 -10.10 9.32 -18.62
N LEU A 13 -9.25 8.67 -17.82
CA LEU A 13 -9.64 8.18 -16.50
C LEU A 13 -9.94 9.31 -15.50
N THR A 14 -9.24 10.45 -15.59
CA THR A 14 -9.57 11.62 -14.78
C THR A 14 -10.97 12.15 -15.12
N LYS A 15 -11.29 12.28 -16.41
CA LYS A 15 -12.63 12.71 -16.85
C LYS A 15 -13.71 11.75 -16.33
N LEU A 16 -13.53 10.45 -16.58
CA LEU A 16 -14.45 9.40 -16.14
C LEU A 16 -14.70 9.44 -14.63
N LEU A 17 -13.63 9.58 -13.84
CA LEU A 17 -13.73 9.63 -12.38
C LEU A 17 -14.45 10.88 -11.86
N LEU A 18 -14.16 12.05 -12.45
CA LEU A 18 -14.82 13.30 -12.10
C LEU A 18 -16.32 13.24 -12.41
N ASP A 19 -16.69 12.72 -13.59
CA ASP A 19 -18.10 12.57 -14.00
C ASP A 19 -18.87 11.61 -13.07
N ASN A 20 -18.17 10.69 -12.44
CA ASN A 20 -18.73 9.71 -11.49
C ASN A 20 -18.53 10.07 -10.01
N GLY A 21 -18.21 11.35 -9.71
CA GLY A 21 -18.19 11.89 -8.35
C GLY A 21 -16.96 11.52 -7.52
N PHE A 22 -15.86 11.09 -8.15
CA PHE A 22 -14.59 10.98 -7.47
C PHE A 22 -13.87 12.32 -7.39
N GLN A 23 -13.18 12.56 -6.28
CA GLN A 23 -12.25 13.67 -6.16
C GLN A 23 -10.86 13.22 -6.64
N ILE A 24 -10.25 14.00 -7.53
CA ILE A 24 -8.88 13.72 -7.96
C ILE A 24 -7.91 14.36 -6.97
N VAL A 25 -7.01 13.54 -6.42
CA VAL A 25 -5.97 13.98 -5.50
C VAL A 25 -4.59 13.83 -6.14
N GLN A 26 -3.69 14.71 -5.70
CA GLN A 26 -2.30 14.77 -6.19
C GLN A 26 -2.21 14.77 -7.74
N PRO A 27 -3.04 15.58 -8.45
CA PRO A 27 -3.00 15.62 -9.92
C PRO A 27 -1.64 16.15 -10.41
N SER A 28 -1.20 15.71 -11.61
CA SER A 28 -0.04 16.31 -12.27
C SER A 28 -0.36 17.73 -12.74
N LEU A 29 0.67 18.56 -12.97
CA LEU A 29 0.50 19.93 -13.48
C LEU A 29 -0.33 19.96 -14.77
N THR A 30 -0.12 19.01 -15.67
CA THR A 30 -0.86 18.89 -16.92
C THR A 30 -2.35 18.62 -16.67
N ILE A 31 -2.67 17.73 -15.75
CA ILE A 31 -4.04 17.38 -15.39
C ILE A 31 -4.73 18.54 -14.67
N LYS A 32 -4.03 19.24 -13.75
CA LYS A 32 -4.55 20.44 -13.11
C LYS A 32 -4.98 21.49 -14.15
N LYS A 33 -4.10 21.82 -15.10
CA LYS A 33 -4.38 22.78 -16.14
C LYS A 33 -5.54 22.35 -17.04
N ARG A 34 -5.61 21.07 -17.40
CA ARG A 34 -6.61 20.53 -18.33
C ARG A 34 -8.03 20.50 -17.74
N PHE A 35 -8.16 20.23 -16.46
CA PHE A 35 -9.45 20.08 -15.79
C PHE A 35 -9.76 21.19 -14.77
N GLY A 36 -8.93 22.22 -14.68
CA GLY A 36 -9.12 23.30 -13.72
C GLY A 36 -9.05 22.86 -12.26
N LEU A 37 -8.25 21.82 -11.95
CA LEU A 37 -8.19 21.26 -10.62
C LEU A 37 -7.25 22.04 -9.71
N MET A 38 -7.70 22.27 -8.48
CA MET A 38 -6.86 22.83 -7.42
C MET A 38 -5.87 21.80 -6.86
N ASP A 39 -4.88 22.28 -6.13
CA ASP A 39 -3.96 21.41 -5.38
C ASP A 39 -4.73 20.67 -4.30
N ASN A 40 -4.58 19.35 -4.31
CA ASN A 40 -5.14 18.47 -3.31
C ASN A 40 -4.11 17.39 -2.98
N SER A 41 -3.45 17.52 -1.84
CA SER A 41 -2.40 16.59 -1.36
C SER A 41 -2.95 15.41 -0.56
N ALA A 42 -4.27 15.31 -0.40
CA ALA A 42 -4.89 14.24 0.39
C ALA A 42 -4.50 12.85 -0.09
N SER A 43 -4.48 11.89 0.84
CA SER A 43 -4.26 10.47 0.52
C SER A 43 -5.40 9.92 -0.34
N PRO A 44 -5.07 9.17 -1.40
CA PRO A 44 -6.07 8.55 -2.25
C PRO A 44 -6.67 7.27 -1.64
N ASP A 45 -7.98 7.09 -1.82
CA ASP A 45 -8.65 5.82 -1.51
C ASP A 45 -8.35 4.77 -2.59
N VAL A 46 -8.09 5.21 -3.83
CA VAL A 46 -7.71 4.35 -4.96
C VAL A 46 -6.59 4.98 -5.78
N LYS A 47 -5.59 4.15 -6.12
CA LYS A 47 -4.46 4.50 -6.99
C LYS A 47 -4.57 3.74 -8.30
N ILE A 48 -4.56 4.44 -9.42
CA ILE A 48 -4.67 3.88 -10.77
C ILE A 48 -3.39 4.21 -11.53
N LYS A 49 -2.77 3.19 -12.11
CA LYS A 49 -1.53 3.31 -12.90
C LYS A 49 -1.59 2.38 -14.10
N ASP A 50 -0.81 2.68 -15.12
CA ASP A 50 -0.60 1.76 -16.23
C ASP A 50 -0.01 0.43 -15.77
N ARG A 51 -0.35 -0.62 -16.48
CA ARG A 51 0.39 -1.87 -16.45
C ARG A 51 1.77 -1.66 -17.08
N TYR A 52 2.71 -2.57 -16.76
CA TYR A 52 4.06 -2.51 -17.33
C TYR A 52 4.08 -2.60 -18.85
N ASP A 53 3.17 -3.41 -19.40
CA ASP A 53 3.01 -3.63 -20.86
C ASP A 53 2.19 -2.53 -21.55
N LEU A 54 1.73 -1.52 -20.83
CA LEU A 54 0.85 -0.44 -21.30
C LEU A 54 -0.48 -0.90 -21.92
N GLN A 55 -0.83 -2.18 -21.79
CA GLN A 55 -2.05 -2.78 -22.36
C GLN A 55 -3.24 -2.71 -21.40
N GLY A 56 -3.21 -1.78 -20.45
CA GLY A 56 -4.28 -1.59 -19.48
C GLY A 56 -3.81 -0.92 -18.23
N ILE A 57 -4.66 -0.94 -17.21
CA ILE A 57 -4.43 -0.27 -15.94
C ILE A 57 -4.34 -1.27 -14.78
N ARG A 58 -3.69 -0.83 -13.74
CA ARG A 58 -3.62 -1.50 -12.44
C ARG A 58 -4.27 -0.60 -11.40
N VAL A 59 -5.23 -1.14 -10.68
CA VAL A 59 -6.02 -0.44 -9.68
C VAL A 59 -5.68 -1.01 -8.30
N LEU A 60 -5.37 -0.16 -7.34
CA LEU A 60 -5.01 -0.53 -5.97
C LEU A 60 -5.66 0.46 -5.01
N GLY A 61 -6.24 -0.03 -3.93
CA GLY A 61 -6.85 0.85 -2.92
C GLY A 61 -7.83 0.11 -2.01
N ALA A 62 -8.63 0.86 -1.27
CA ALA A 62 -9.70 0.33 -0.45
C ALA A 62 -10.71 -0.45 -1.31
N SER A 63 -11.17 -1.58 -0.80
CA SER A 63 -12.05 -2.50 -1.54
C SER A 63 -13.29 -1.80 -2.09
N GLU A 64 -13.92 -0.91 -1.30
CA GLU A 64 -15.10 -0.15 -1.71
C GLU A 64 -14.79 0.76 -2.92
N ALA A 65 -13.67 1.50 -2.87
CA ALA A 65 -13.27 2.41 -3.95
C ALA A 65 -12.90 1.65 -5.23
N VAL A 66 -12.22 0.51 -5.09
CA VAL A 66 -11.87 -0.37 -6.22
C VAL A 66 -13.11 -0.97 -6.85
N ASN A 67 -14.05 -1.50 -6.06
CA ASN A 67 -15.29 -2.08 -6.56
C ASN A 67 -16.16 -1.02 -7.25
N ARG A 68 -16.30 0.18 -6.67
CA ARG A 68 -17.02 1.29 -7.32
C ARG A 68 -16.40 1.67 -8.64
N PHE A 69 -15.07 1.79 -8.71
CA PHE A 69 -14.39 2.10 -9.97
C PHE A 69 -14.57 0.98 -11.00
N GLN A 70 -14.52 -0.28 -10.58
CA GLN A 70 -14.79 -1.43 -11.45
C GLN A 70 -16.22 -1.38 -12.01
N SER A 71 -17.23 -1.07 -11.19
CA SER A 71 -18.62 -0.93 -11.64
C SER A 71 -18.76 0.18 -12.69
N ILE A 72 -18.10 1.33 -12.49
CA ILE A 72 -18.08 2.43 -13.47
C ILE A 72 -17.46 1.96 -14.80
N LEU A 73 -16.34 1.25 -14.76
CA LEU A 73 -15.73 0.74 -15.99
C LEU A 73 -16.67 -0.19 -16.76
N HIS A 74 -17.37 -1.09 -16.07
CA HIS A 74 -18.30 -2.02 -16.71
C HIS A 74 -19.59 -1.35 -17.19
N SER A 75 -19.99 -0.20 -16.63
CA SER A 75 -21.15 0.56 -17.13
C SER A 75 -20.82 1.40 -18.37
N GLU A 76 -19.58 1.87 -18.47
CA GLU A 76 -19.16 2.77 -19.56
C GLU A 76 -18.53 2.05 -20.77
N PHE A 77 -18.05 0.82 -20.58
CA PHE A 77 -17.37 0.07 -21.60
C PHE A 77 -17.87 -1.39 -21.63
N GLU A 78 -18.26 -1.87 -22.81
CA GLU A 78 -18.82 -3.22 -22.99
C GLU A 78 -17.74 -4.32 -22.84
N ASP A 79 -16.52 -4.07 -23.34
CA ASP A 79 -15.45 -5.07 -23.46
C ASP A 79 -14.32 -4.91 -22.42
N VAL A 80 -14.65 -4.63 -21.16
CA VAL A 80 -13.64 -4.50 -20.10
C VAL A 80 -13.31 -5.85 -19.48
N LEU A 81 -12.09 -6.30 -19.70
CA LEU A 81 -11.55 -7.48 -19.02
C LEU A 81 -10.96 -7.07 -17.68
N THR A 82 -11.58 -7.52 -16.58
CA THR A 82 -11.07 -7.28 -15.23
C THR A 82 -10.53 -8.57 -14.63
N ARG A 83 -9.38 -8.48 -13.95
CA ARG A 83 -8.78 -9.58 -13.21
C ARG A 83 -8.48 -9.12 -11.78
N LYS A 84 -9.15 -9.70 -10.82
CA LYS A 84 -8.81 -9.52 -9.40
C LYS A 84 -7.58 -10.38 -9.07
N TRP A 85 -6.59 -9.76 -8.46
CA TRP A 85 -5.46 -10.49 -7.91
C TRP A 85 -5.88 -11.08 -6.55
N ILE A 86 -5.66 -12.38 -6.39
CA ILE A 86 -5.93 -13.08 -5.13
C ILE A 86 -4.98 -12.59 -4.05
N VAL A 87 -3.73 -12.31 -4.43
CA VAL A 87 -2.69 -11.86 -3.52
C VAL A 87 -2.10 -10.53 -3.99
N SER A 88 -2.14 -9.53 -3.12
CA SER A 88 -1.51 -8.21 -3.36
C SER A 88 -0.16 -8.12 -2.66
N VAL A 89 0.84 -7.56 -3.35
CA VAL A 89 2.08 -7.11 -2.68
C VAL A 89 1.70 -6.03 -1.69
N ASP A 90 2.36 -6.03 -0.54
CA ASP A 90 2.08 -5.20 0.63
C ASP A 90 0.75 -5.53 1.34
N GLY A 91 -0.04 -6.51 0.86
CA GLY A 91 -1.22 -7.00 1.57
C GLY A 91 -0.82 -7.69 2.87
N ILE A 92 -1.53 -7.34 3.95
CA ILE A 92 -1.31 -7.90 5.29
C ILE A 92 -2.42 -8.92 5.58
N TYR A 93 -2.02 -10.10 6.02
CA TYR A 93 -2.90 -11.23 6.27
C TYR A 93 -2.73 -11.74 7.69
N LYS A 94 -3.81 -12.20 8.28
CA LYS A 94 -3.78 -13.08 9.45
C LYS A 94 -3.75 -14.51 8.91
N GLY A 95 -2.61 -15.18 9.01
CA GLY A 95 -2.39 -16.50 8.42
C GLY A 95 -2.21 -17.60 9.47
N THR A 96 -2.32 -18.84 9.03
CA THR A 96 -2.09 -20.03 9.85
C THR A 96 -0.94 -20.84 9.28
N SER A 97 0.03 -21.23 10.09
CA SER A 97 1.09 -22.13 9.66
C SER A 97 0.52 -23.52 9.40
N VAL A 98 0.83 -24.08 8.23
CA VAL A 98 0.35 -25.41 7.81
C VAL A 98 1.43 -26.46 7.78
N GLU A 99 2.66 -26.07 7.41
CA GLU A 99 3.80 -26.96 7.28
C GLU A 99 5.10 -26.19 7.48
N SER A 100 6.17 -26.90 7.81
CA SER A 100 7.52 -26.33 7.91
C SER A 100 8.53 -27.32 7.33
N ASP A 101 9.36 -26.84 6.42
CA ASP A 101 10.52 -27.56 5.93
C ASP A 101 11.81 -26.75 6.14
N GLY A 102 12.93 -27.42 6.43
CA GLY A 102 14.25 -26.80 6.48
C GLY A 102 14.27 -25.35 6.94
N ASN A 103 14.30 -24.41 5.99
CA ASN A 103 14.41 -22.96 6.19
C ASN A 103 13.11 -22.19 5.91
N THR A 104 11.99 -22.87 5.67
CA THR A 104 10.73 -22.25 5.25
C THR A 104 9.57 -22.73 6.12
N VAL A 105 8.70 -21.82 6.51
CA VAL A 105 7.38 -22.10 7.07
C VAL A 105 6.34 -21.76 6.01
N TYR A 106 5.43 -22.67 5.75
CA TYR A 106 4.31 -22.48 4.84
C TYR A 106 3.12 -21.96 5.61
N VAL A 107 2.55 -20.85 5.15
CA VAL A 107 1.46 -20.16 5.83
C VAL A 107 0.29 -20.03 4.88
N ASP A 108 -0.85 -20.54 5.30
CA ASP A 108 -2.14 -20.29 4.63
C ASP A 108 -2.57 -18.85 4.90
N ILE A 109 -2.79 -18.09 3.84
CA ILE A 109 -3.24 -16.70 3.89
C ILE A 109 -4.67 -16.51 3.34
N GLY A 110 -5.36 -17.61 3.09
CA GLY A 110 -6.73 -17.63 2.56
C GLY A 110 -6.81 -17.64 1.03
N GLY A 111 -8.02 -17.99 0.53
CA GLY A 111 -8.27 -18.06 -0.91
C GLY A 111 -7.43 -19.14 -1.63
N ASP A 112 -7.19 -20.27 -0.99
CA ASP A 112 -6.37 -21.37 -1.48
C ASP A 112 -4.91 -20.97 -1.79
N VAL A 113 -4.41 -19.97 -1.07
CA VAL A 113 -3.04 -19.48 -1.25
C VAL A 113 -2.18 -19.77 -0.03
N ILE A 114 -1.14 -20.55 -0.27
CA ILE A 114 -0.07 -20.80 0.70
C ILE A 114 1.13 -19.94 0.35
N GLY A 115 1.60 -19.15 1.31
CA GLY A 115 2.79 -18.32 1.20
C GLY A 115 4.00 -18.95 1.90
N ARG A 116 5.20 -18.52 1.52
CA ARG A 116 6.48 -18.96 2.08
C ARG A 116 7.02 -17.89 3.00
N LEU A 117 7.15 -18.22 4.28
CA LEU A 117 7.78 -17.38 5.29
C LEU A 117 9.17 -17.94 5.61
N PRO A 118 10.25 -17.14 5.54
CA PRO A 118 11.57 -17.58 6.00
C PRO A 118 11.52 -18.00 7.47
N LYS A 119 12.10 -19.13 7.83
CA LYS A 119 12.03 -19.70 9.18
C LYS A 119 12.62 -18.78 10.26
N PHE A 120 13.62 -17.98 9.90
CA PHE A 120 14.22 -17.04 10.85
C PHE A 120 13.28 -15.89 11.25
N GLU A 121 12.24 -15.62 10.47
CA GLU A 121 11.17 -14.67 10.79
C GLU A 121 10.04 -15.31 11.60
N TYR A 122 10.00 -16.63 11.68
CA TYR A 122 8.96 -17.34 12.40
C TYR A 122 9.32 -17.46 13.88
N THR A 123 8.81 -16.53 14.68
CA THR A 123 9.04 -16.48 16.13
C THR A 123 7.93 -17.15 16.96
N ASN A 124 6.87 -17.63 16.29
CA ASN A 124 5.70 -18.16 16.95
C ASN A 124 5.85 -19.67 17.25
N THR A 125 5.99 -20.00 18.54
CA THR A 125 6.10 -21.38 19.01
C THR A 125 4.77 -22.03 19.41
N ASN A 126 3.65 -21.27 19.37
CA ASN A 126 2.39 -21.67 20.01
C ASN A 126 1.22 -21.90 19.02
N GLU A 127 1.47 -22.21 17.75
CA GLU A 127 0.42 -22.49 16.73
C GLU A 127 -0.66 -21.40 16.58
N LYS A 128 -0.40 -20.19 17.10
CA LYS A 128 -1.34 -19.08 16.99
C LYS A 128 -1.30 -18.48 15.58
N PRO A 129 -2.42 -17.95 15.08
CA PRO A 129 -2.42 -17.18 13.86
C PRO A 129 -1.38 -16.07 13.90
N LEU A 130 -0.65 -15.87 12.81
CA LEU A 130 0.40 -14.86 12.71
C LEU A 130 0.04 -13.78 11.70
N LEU A 131 0.50 -12.56 11.94
CA LEU A 131 0.40 -11.48 10.98
C LEU A 131 1.56 -11.58 10.00
N VAL A 132 1.23 -11.65 8.71
CA VAL A 132 2.22 -11.72 7.64
C VAL A 132 1.88 -10.73 6.54
N GLN A 133 2.90 -10.20 5.92
CA GLN A 133 2.77 -9.33 4.76
C GLN A 133 3.35 -9.98 3.52
N VAL A 134 2.70 -9.82 2.39
CA VAL A 134 3.23 -10.31 1.11
C VAL A 134 4.32 -9.36 0.62
N GLU A 135 5.57 -9.77 0.74
CA GLU A 135 6.72 -9.01 0.26
C GLU A 135 6.89 -9.16 -1.27
N ARG A 136 6.71 -10.37 -1.77
CA ARG A 136 6.75 -10.67 -3.21
C ARG A 136 5.59 -11.58 -3.57
N ARG A 137 4.86 -11.19 -4.60
CA ARG A 137 3.79 -12.05 -5.12
C ARG A 137 4.34 -13.24 -5.91
N ARG A 138 3.47 -14.21 -6.11
CA ARG A 138 3.71 -15.38 -6.95
C ARG A 138 4.13 -14.99 -8.38
N ILE A 139 5.21 -15.61 -8.86
CA ILE A 139 5.64 -15.53 -10.26
C ILE A 139 5.60 -16.94 -10.83
N GLY A 140 4.71 -17.19 -11.78
CA GLY A 140 4.48 -18.54 -12.33
C GLY A 140 3.96 -19.51 -11.25
N ALA A 141 4.63 -20.65 -11.09
CA ALA A 141 4.28 -21.67 -10.11
C ALA A 141 4.82 -21.41 -8.67
N LYS A 142 5.63 -20.35 -8.48
CA LYS A 142 6.23 -20.07 -7.16
C LYS A 142 5.21 -19.42 -6.22
N GLN A 143 5.19 -19.88 -4.98
CA GLN A 143 4.38 -19.30 -3.91
C GLN A 143 4.80 -17.86 -3.57
N PRO A 144 3.88 -16.99 -3.07
CA PRO A 144 4.24 -15.66 -2.60
C PRO A 144 5.21 -15.75 -1.42
N VAL A 145 6.14 -14.79 -1.35
CA VAL A 145 7.07 -14.66 -0.21
C VAL A 145 6.42 -13.73 0.80
N LEU A 146 6.43 -14.18 2.04
CA LEU A 146 5.87 -13.48 3.19
C LEU A 146 6.99 -12.94 4.09
N ALA A 147 6.66 -11.92 4.86
CA ALA A 147 7.49 -11.36 5.93
C ALA A 147 6.61 -11.08 7.15
N THR A 148 7.17 -11.18 8.35
CA THR A 148 6.50 -10.79 9.60
C THR A 148 6.76 -9.34 9.97
N ASN A 149 7.81 -8.73 9.43
CA ASN A 149 8.08 -7.31 9.62
C ASN A 149 7.14 -6.47 8.75
N LEU A 150 6.06 -5.98 9.35
CA LEU A 150 5.00 -5.26 8.62
C LEU A 150 5.46 -3.86 8.19
N LYS A 151 4.99 -3.44 7.00
CA LYS A 151 5.26 -2.13 6.42
C LYS A 151 3.94 -1.50 5.95
N ILE A 152 3.70 -0.25 6.31
CA ILE A 152 2.57 0.52 5.79
C ILE A 152 3.12 1.62 4.90
N VAL A 153 2.83 1.47 3.59
CA VAL A 153 3.43 2.33 2.56
C VAL A 153 2.56 3.56 2.33
N GLY A 154 3.15 4.73 2.60
CA GLY A 154 2.61 6.04 2.25
C GLY A 154 3.20 6.63 0.97
N ASP A 155 2.87 7.87 0.67
CA ASP A 155 3.40 8.59 -0.48
C ASP A 155 4.79 9.21 -0.19
N TYR A 156 5.01 9.69 1.03
CA TYR A 156 6.25 10.35 1.47
C TYR A 156 7.02 9.53 2.50
N ALA A 157 6.36 8.63 3.20
CA ALA A 157 6.96 7.78 4.23
C ALA A 157 6.49 6.33 4.15
N ILE A 158 7.24 5.44 4.79
CA ILE A 158 6.86 4.05 5.05
C ILE A 158 6.98 3.85 6.56
N LEU A 159 5.92 3.42 7.22
CA LEU A 159 6.02 2.90 8.58
C LEU A 159 6.54 1.46 8.52
N VAL A 160 7.47 1.13 9.38
CA VAL A 160 8.07 -0.21 9.50
C VAL A 160 8.02 -0.67 10.95
N GLN A 161 7.70 -1.92 11.18
CA GLN A 161 7.53 -2.50 12.52
C GLN A 161 8.89 -2.90 13.15
N ASP A 162 9.89 -2.02 13.09
CA ASP A 162 11.22 -2.27 13.67
C ASP A 162 11.79 -1.09 14.47
N SER A 163 10.98 -0.05 14.69
CA SER A 163 11.32 1.18 15.42
C SER A 163 12.51 1.96 14.85
N LYS A 164 12.99 1.63 13.63
CA LYS A 164 14.12 2.32 12.99
C LYS A 164 13.64 3.51 12.19
N VAL A 165 14.37 4.62 12.30
CA VAL A 165 14.18 5.80 11.46
C VAL A 165 15.23 5.81 10.36
N GLY A 166 14.77 5.93 9.13
CA GLY A 166 15.63 5.99 7.96
C GLY A 166 15.23 7.11 6.99
N VAL A 167 16.17 7.49 6.14
CA VAL A 167 15.93 8.46 5.06
C VAL A 167 16.48 7.90 3.76
N SER A 168 15.69 7.97 2.69
CA SER A 168 16.08 7.47 1.36
C SER A 168 17.46 7.99 0.95
N LEU A 169 18.32 7.10 0.47
CA LEU A 169 19.65 7.45 -0.05
C LEU A 169 19.59 8.34 -1.31
N LYS A 170 18.44 8.42 -1.96
CA LYS A 170 18.24 9.32 -3.10
C LYS A 170 18.15 10.79 -2.71
N ILE A 171 17.89 11.10 -1.45
CA ILE A 171 17.96 12.45 -0.90
C ILE A 171 19.42 12.74 -0.61
N ARG A 172 20.08 13.52 -1.46
CA ARG A 172 21.53 13.78 -1.37
C ARG A 172 21.88 14.92 -0.42
N ASP A 173 20.93 15.85 -0.18
CA ASP A 173 21.13 16.97 0.75
C ASP A 173 21.22 16.47 2.19
N LEU A 174 22.40 16.64 2.78
CA LEU A 174 22.71 16.17 4.15
C LEU A 174 21.89 16.92 5.22
N ASN A 175 21.64 18.21 5.02
CA ASN A 175 20.84 19.00 5.95
C ASN A 175 19.39 18.53 5.94
N LYS A 176 18.83 18.31 4.75
CA LYS A 176 17.47 17.76 4.60
C LYS A 176 17.35 16.35 5.16
N ARG A 177 18.39 15.53 5.00
CA ARG A 177 18.43 14.20 5.62
C ARG A 177 18.40 14.27 7.15
N ALA A 178 19.20 15.16 7.74
CA ALA A 178 19.23 15.36 9.20
C ALA A 178 17.89 15.87 9.74
N GLU A 179 17.28 16.85 9.03
CA GLU A 179 15.94 17.36 9.34
C GLU A 179 14.89 16.25 9.34
N LEU A 180 14.81 15.47 8.26
CA LEU A 180 13.86 14.37 8.12
C LEU A 180 14.10 13.26 9.16
N TYR A 181 15.37 12.96 9.46
CA TYR A 181 15.71 11.97 10.49
C TYR A 181 15.21 12.40 11.87
N THR A 182 15.45 13.67 12.23
CA THR A 182 14.98 14.25 13.49
C THR A 182 13.45 14.27 13.57
N LEU A 183 12.80 14.69 12.47
CA LEU A 183 11.34 14.68 12.36
C LEU A 183 10.78 13.26 12.50
N GLY A 184 11.40 12.27 11.85
CA GLY A 184 10.99 10.87 11.96
C GLY A 184 11.08 10.33 13.38
N LYS A 185 12.12 10.69 14.14
CA LYS A 185 12.23 10.32 15.58
C LYS A 185 11.13 10.92 16.42
N ALA A 186 10.70 12.15 16.11
CA ALA A 186 9.65 12.83 16.87
C ALA A 186 8.24 12.32 16.55
N LEU A 187 8.02 11.82 15.33
CA LEU A 187 6.70 11.44 14.83
C LEU A 187 6.44 9.93 14.82
N ALA A 188 7.46 9.10 15.03
CA ALA A 188 7.32 7.65 14.95
C ALA A 188 6.31 7.13 15.99
N PRO A 189 5.27 6.40 15.57
CA PRO A 189 4.35 5.76 16.49
C PRO A 189 5.06 4.70 17.35
N GLU A 190 4.53 4.41 18.51
CA GLU A 190 5.08 3.39 19.40
C GLU A 190 5.19 2.03 18.69
N GLY A 191 6.37 1.40 18.77
CA GLY A 191 6.68 0.12 18.11
C GLY A 191 6.90 0.21 16.61
N TRP A 192 6.85 1.40 16.01
CA TRP A 192 7.06 1.62 14.59
C TRP A 192 8.21 2.59 14.32
N GLY A 193 8.92 2.37 13.22
CA GLY A 193 9.88 3.30 12.66
C GLY A 193 9.34 4.00 11.42
N ILE A 194 10.05 5.01 10.94
CA ILE A 194 9.72 5.78 9.75
C ILE A 194 10.87 5.72 8.76
N ILE A 195 10.59 5.32 7.52
CA ILE A 195 11.53 5.46 6.40
C ILE A 195 10.99 6.53 5.46
N TRP A 196 11.66 7.68 5.42
CA TRP A 196 11.33 8.77 4.51
C TRP A 196 11.71 8.42 3.07
N ARG A 197 10.77 8.60 2.16
CA ARG A 197 10.95 8.37 0.72
C ARG A 197 11.57 9.60 0.05
N GLU A 198 12.11 9.44 -1.16
CA GLU A 198 12.64 10.54 -1.97
C GLU A 198 11.62 11.69 -2.13
N SER A 199 10.35 11.34 -2.30
CA SER A 199 9.24 12.28 -2.46
C SER A 199 9.01 13.20 -1.26
N SER A 200 9.54 12.89 -0.09
CA SER A 200 9.44 13.73 1.12
C SER A 200 10.34 14.97 1.07
N SER A 201 11.38 14.96 0.24
CA SER A 201 12.40 16.03 0.22
C SER A 201 11.84 17.42 -0.08
N ASN A 202 10.80 17.49 -0.91
CA ASN A 202 10.19 18.75 -1.36
C ASN A 202 8.85 19.04 -0.69
N GLN A 203 8.53 18.35 0.41
CA GLN A 203 7.27 18.55 1.12
C GLN A 203 7.44 19.48 2.32
N THR A 204 6.35 20.14 2.69
CA THR A 204 6.29 20.93 3.92
C THR A 204 6.25 19.99 5.13
N ARG A 205 6.71 20.48 6.27
CA ARG A 205 6.65 19.76 7.53
C ARG A 205 5.21 19.33 7.86
N GLU A 206 4.25 20.22 7.72
CA GLU A 206 2.83 19.96 7.95
C GLU A 206 2.30 18.80 7.07
N THR A 207 2.67 18.77 5.78
CA THR A 207 2.28 17.68 4.88
C THR A 207 2.83 16.33 5.37
N LEU A 208 4.08 16.30 5.85
CA LEU A 208 4.71 15.09 6.35
C LEU A 208 4.08 14.63 7.68
N GLU A 209 3.81 15.55 8.59
CA GLU A 209 3.13 15.27 9.87
C GLU A 209 1.72 14.69 9.63
N ASN A 210 0.96 15.28 8.72
CA ASN A 210 -0.38 14.81 8.36
C ASN A 210 -0.33 13.40 7.76
N GLU A 211 0.64 13.08 6.90
CA GLU A 211 0.78 11.73 6.37
C GLU A 211 1.10 10.71 7.46
N ILE A 212 2.03 11.02 8.38
CA ILE A 212 2.35 10.11 9.47
C ILE A 212 1.12 9.88 10.36
N ALA A 213 0.33 10.92 10.66
CA ALA A 213 -0.90 10.76 11.41
C ALA A 213 -1.93 9.86 10.70
N GLU A 214 -2.06 9.97 9.38
CA GLU A 214 -2.92 9.08 8.58
C GLU A 214 -2.39 7.63 8.56
N LEU A 215 -1.08 7.44 8.46
CA LEU A 215 -0.48 6.11 8.50
C LEU A 215 -0.62 5.47 9.90
N ALA A 216 -0.47 6.25 10.97
CA ALA A 216 -0.69 5.78 12.33
C ALA A 216 -2.14 5.33 12.56
N LYS A 217 -3.13 6.05 12.02
CA LYS A 217 -4.53 5.59 12.04
C LYS A 217 -4.72 4.25 11.34
N LYS A 218 -4.02 4.01 10.21
CA LYS A 218 -4.06 2.71 9.53
C LYS A 218 -3.48 1.59 10.38
N VAL A 219 -2.42 1.86 11.16
CA VAL A 219 -1.87 0.90 12.13
C VAL A 219 -2.92 0.54 13.18
N THR A 220 -3.62 1.53 13.76
CA THR A 220 -4.67 1.29 14.75
C THR A 220 -5.78 0.40 14.18
N ILE A 221 -6.29 0.75 13.00
CA ILE A 221 -7.34 -0.02 12.31
C ILE A 221 -6.86 -1.46 12.00
N LEU A 222 -5.60 -1.61 11.58
CA LEU A 222 -4.99 -2.92 11.31
C LEU A 222 -4.97 -3.78 12.59
N ASN A 223 -4.53 -3.21 13.71
CA ASN A 223 -4.46 -3.91 14.98
C ASN A 223 -5.85 -4.32 15.47
N GLU A 224 -6.84 -3.44 15.39
CA GLU A 224 -8.23 -3.74 15.73
C GLU A 224 -8.79 -4.88 14.86
N LYS A 225 -8.60 -4.81 13.55
CA LYS A 225 -9.02 -5.89 12.63
C LYS A 225 -8.31 -7.20 12.96
N ALA A 226 -7.00 -7.15 13.24
CA ALA A 226 -6.23 -8.34 13.57
C ALA A 226 -6.71 -9.03 14.86
N LEU A 227 -7.24 -8.27 15.82
CA LEU A 227 -7.83 -8.85 17.04
C LEU A 227 -9.11 -9.65 16.75
N HIS A 228 -9.98 -9.11 15.91
CA HIS A 228 -11.34 -9.67 15.70
C HIS A 228 -11.44 -10.61 14.50
N ALA A 229 -10.53 -10.53 13.54
CA ALA A 229 -10.58 -11.36 12.35
C ALA A 229 -10.19 -12.81 12.66
N GLU A 230 -10.88 -13.75 12.03
CA GLU A 230 -10.49 -15.17 12.01
C GLU A 230 -9.44 -15.42 10.91
N ALA A 231 -8.49 -16.32 11.19
CA ALA A 231 -7.49 -16.74 10.22
C ALA A 231 -7.98 -17.97 9.43
N PRO A 232 -7.64 -18.09 8.12
CA PRO A 232 -6.82 -17.17 7.33
C PRO A 232 -7.65 -16.07 6.68
N THR A 233 -7.19 -14.80 6.72
CA THR A 233 -7.91 -13.66 6.11
C THR A 233 -7.01 -12.47 5.78
N LEU A 234 -7.44 -11.65 4.82
CA LEU A 234 -6.85 -10.35 4.49
C LEU A 234 -7.38 -9.29 5.47
N LEU A 235 -6.50 -8.41 5.99
CA LEU A 235 -6.81 -7.34 6.96
C LEU A 235 -6.96 -5.96 6.33
#